data_a5e6d74a1ecbbc0f03ff1085f992b7eb
#
_entry.id   a5e6d74a1ecbbc0f03ff1085f992b7eb
#
_cell.length_a   1.000
_cell.length_b   1.000
_cell.length_c   1.000
_cell.angle_alpha   90.00
_cell.angle_beta   90.00
_cell.angle_gamma   90.00
#
_symmetry.space_group_name_H-M   'P 1'
#
loop_
_entity.id
_entity.type
_entity.pdbx_description
1 polymer ?
#
loop_
_entity_poly.entity_id
_entity_poly.type
_entity_poly.pdbx_seq_one_letter_code
_entity_poly.pdbx_strand_id
1 'polypeptide(L)'
;MLRYRDTDWAIRMECVHALGNWFQKYPSHFLDSTYLRYIGWVFSDENMHVRLEAVRALEDAYEQEDFISSLQSFTSRFKTRIIQMATSDVDVSVRVSVIQVLRSIDRHGLLEDDQRGKLCLLIYDEDPRIRKGVSGFVKGVWEDDVSERTAGKKLSDWEKRQSEVKSLASLLVEWGKALDKLTIREDSSEDEESPSNRMGGVASVMDPEKKGRTALAVEALWDVIDPINDWEGLLDLLLLDHSAGAEEEEEQAPSSTSSPNGRTVVDAAWRLSEVEEAITLELFTGSIRKAVGEAAAAKKVPCLPDAVY
;
A
#
# COMPACT_ATOMS: atom_id res chain seq x y z
N MET A 1 -19.33 -28.52 15.30
CA MET A 1 -18.19 -28.42 14.36
C MET A 1 -18.31 -29.30 13.10
N LEU A 2 -19.13 -30.37 13.08
CA LEU A 2 -19.26 -31.22 11.89
C LEU A 2 -19.90 -30.54 10.65
N ARG A 3 -20.66 -29.47 10.85
CA ARG A 3 -21.41 -28.79 9.79
C ARG A 3 -20.66 -27.66 9.06
N TYR A 4 -19.40 -27.42 9.34
CA TYR A 4 -18.59 -26.48 8.55
C TYR A 4 -18.36 -26.95 7.09
N ARG A 5 -18.70 -28.22 6.78
CA ARG A 5 -18.71 -28.81 5.44
C ARG A 5 -20.12 -29.14 4.92
N ASP A 6 -21.13 -28.49 5.47
CA ASP A 6 -22.49 -28.66 4.99
C ASP A 6 -22.61 -28.25 3.52
N THR A 7 -23.53 -28.85 2.78
CA THR A 7 -23.81 -28.49 1.40
C THR A 7 -24.40 -27.08 1.29
N ASP A 8 -25.17 -26.68 2.30
CA ASP A 8 -25.73 -25.33 2.38
C ASP A 8 -24.70 -24.35 2.95
N TRP A 9 -24.37 -23.32 2.16
CA TRP A 9 -23.42 -22.30 2.54
C TRP A 9 -23.90 -21.46 3.76
N ALA A 10 -25.23 -21.27 3.92
CA ALA A 10 -25.76 -20.54 5.07
C ALA A 10 -25.48 -21.27 6.39
N ILE A 11 -25.56 -22.60 6.38
CA ILE A 11 -25.18 -23.42 7.54
C ILE A 11 -23.69 -23.33 7.81
N ARG A 12 -22.85 -23.36 6.76
CA ARG A 12 -21.39 -23.20 6.93
C ARG A 12 -21.06 -21.83 7.51
N MET A 13 -21.67 -20.76 7.00
CA MET A 13 -21.50 -19.39 7.51
C MET A 13 -21.87 -19.28 8.98
N GLU A 14 -23.06 -19.82 9.35
CA GLU A 14 -23.51 -19.80 10.75
C GLU A 14 -22.57 -20.57 11.70
N CYS A 15 -21.99 -21.66 11.24
CA CYS A 15 -20.96 -22.38 12.01
C CYS A 15 -19.72 -21.54 12.25
N VAL A 16 -19.29 -20.75 11.25
CA VAL A 16 -18.13 -19.84 11.33
C VAL A 16 -18.47 -18.68 12.28
N HIS A 17 -19.64 -18.09 12.11
CA HIS A 17 -20.14 -17.03 12.99
C HIS A 17 -20.18 -17.47 14.46
N ALA A 18 -20.75 -18.65 14.73
CA ALA A 18 -20.78 -19.22 16.08
C ALA A 18 -19.37 -19.40 16.65
N LEU A 19 -18.42 -19.85 15.81
CA LEU A 19 -17.03 -20.05 16.22
C LEU A 19 -16.35 -18.71 16.58
N GLY A 20 -16.56 -17.65 15.75
CA GLY A 20 -16.10 -16.30 16.04
C GLY A 20 -16.60 -15.78 17.37
N ASN A 21 -17.90 -15.94 17.64
CA ASN A 21 -18.51 -15.59 18.91
C ASN A 21 -17.87 -16.36 20.11
N TRP A 22 -17.47 -17.61 19.90
CA TRP A 22 -16.80 -18.39 20.96
C TRP A 22 -15.36 -17.96 21.18
N PHE A 23 -14.66 -17.46 20.20
CA PHE A 23 -13.34 -16.84 20.39
C PHE A 23 -13.41 -15.66 21.34
N GLN A 24 -14.47 -14.85 21.24
CA GLN A 24 -14.67 -13.69 22.12
C GLN A 24 -15.15 -14.09 23.53
N LYS A 25 -16.09 -15.04 23.61
CA LYS A 25 -16.70 -15.40 24.90
C LYS A 25 -15.87 -16.38 25.72
N TYR A 26 -15.13 -17.26 25.07
CA TYR A 26 -14.38 -18.35 25.70
C TYR A 26 -12.98 -18.52 25.10
N PRO A 27 -12.16 -17.43 25.08
CA PRO A 27 -10.88 -17.42 24.38
C PRO A 27 -9.92 -18.52 24.85
N SER A 28 -9.83 -18.76 26.16
CA SER A 28 -8.95 -19.78 26.74
C SER A 28 -9.21 -21.20 26.23
N HIS A 29 -10.39 -21.45 25.67
CA HIS A 29 -10.76 -22.78 25.16
C HIS A 29 -10.78 -22.80 23.63
N PHE A 30 -11.28 -21.76 22.98
CA PHE A 30 -11.52 -21.77 21.52
C PHE A 30 -10.42 -21.13 20.69
N LEU A 31 -9.56 -20.28 21.25
CA LEU A 31 -8.35 -19.77 20.57
C LEU A 31 -7.21 -20.79 20.56
N ASP A 32 -7.56 -22.06 20.45
CA ASP A 32 -6.62 -23.17 20.29
C ASP A 32 -6.51 -23.57 18.83
N SER A 33 -5.34 -24.06 18.43
CA SER A 33 -5.05 -24.47 17.06
C SER A 33 -6.05 -25.50 16.51
N THR A 34 -6.68 -26.29 17.39
CA THR A 34 -7.70 -27.29 17.06
C THR A 34 -8.96 -26.64 16.49
N TYR A 35 -9.33 -25.45 16.96
CA TYR A 35 -10.51 -24.74 16.48
C TYR A 35 -10.16 -23.69 15.42
N LEU A 36 -9.07 -22.95 15.58
CA LEU A 36 -8.59 -21.95 14.62
C LEU A 36 -8.38 -22.53 13.22
N ARG A 37 -7.92 -23.78 13.10
CA ARG A 37 -7.77 -24.45 11.80
C ARG A 37 -9.06 -24.52 10.96
N TYR A 38 -10.24 -24.53 11.59
CA TYR A 38 -11.50 -24.51 10.85
C TYR A 38 -11.70 -23.20 10.11
N ILE A 39 -11.34 -22.07 10.73
CA ILE A 39 -11.32 -20.75 10.08
C ILE A 39 -10.37 -20.78 8.88
N GLY A 40 -9.14 -21.28 9.06
CA GLY A 40 -8.16 -21.36 7.97
C GLY A 40 -8.61 -22.24 6.78
N TRP A 41 -9.36 -23.30 7.03
CA TRP A 41 -9.89 -24.14 5.96
C TRP A 41 -11.02 -23.45 5.18
N VAL A 42 -11.82 -22.64 5.85
CA VAL A 42 -12.95 -21.91 5.27
C VAL A 42 -12.50 -20.75 4.38
N PHE A 43 -11.25 -20.30 4.45
CA PHE A 43 -10.67 -19.32 3.50
C PHE A 43 -10.71 -19.77 2.04
N SER A 44 -10.91 -21.06 1.79
CA SER A 44 -11.04 -21.62 0.44
C SER A 44 -12.48 -22.03 0.11
N ASP A 45 -13.46 -21.55 0.88
CA ASP A 45 -14.87 -21.82 0.59
C ASP A 45 -15.30 -21.16 -0.73
N GLU A 46 -16.12 -21.85 -1.51
CA GLU A 46 -16.64 -21.35 -2.79
C GLU A 46 -17.50 -20.09 -2.59
N ASN A 47 -18.23 -20.03 -1.49
CA ASN A 47 -19.15 -18.94 -1.20
C ASN A 47 -18.43 -17.77 -0.49
N MET A 48 -18.55 -16.57 -1.06
CA MET A 48 -17.92 -15.36 -0.52
C MET A 48 -18.41 -14.99 0.89
N HIS A 49 -19.68 -15.25 1.21
CA HIS A 49 -20.22 -14.93 2.55
C HIS A 49 -19.56 -15.76 3.64
N VAL A 50 -19.26 -17.01 3.34
CA VAL A 50 -18.57 -17.93 4.27
C VAL A 50 -17.12 -17.48 4.46
N ARG A 51 -16.41 -17.09 3.38
CA ARG A 51 -15.06 -16.54 3.47
C ARG A 51 -15.04 -15.22 4.25
N LEU A 52 -15.98 -14.32 3.95
CA LEU A 52 -16.10 -13.02 4.62
C LEU A 52 -16.34 -13.18 6.13
N GLU A 53 -17.22 -14.10 6.52
CA GLU A 53 -17.49 -14.35 7.93
C GLU A 53 -16.25 -14.91 8.67
N ALA A 54 -15.48 -15.77 8.02
CA ALA A 54 -14.23 -16.26 8.57
C ALA A 54 -13.20 -15.14 8.78
N VAL A 55 -13.14 -14.18 7.86
CA VAL A 55 -12.26 -13.01 7.98
C VAL A 55 -12.69 -12.10 9.11
N ARG A 56 -14.01 -11.82 9.25
CA ARG A 56 -14.57 -11.01 10.35
C ARG A 56 -14.29 -11.62 11.73
N ALA A 57 -14.45 -12.94 11.85
CA ALA A 57 -14.14 -13.64 13.09
C ALA A 57 -12.67 -13.47 13.52
N LEU A 58 -11.75 -13.32 12.55
CA LEU A 58 -10.35 -13.01 12.81
C LEU A 58 -10.10 -11.52 13.08
N GLU A 59 -10.79 -10.63 12.38
CA GLU A 59 -10.68 -9.18 12.61
C GLU A 59 -10.94 -8.88 14.08
N ASP A 60 -12.08 -9.34 14.61
CA ASP A 60 -12.44 -9.21 16.02
C ASP A 60 -11.40 -9.85 16.97
N ALA A 61 -10.79 -10.97 16.56
CA ALA A 61 -9.81 -11.65 17.39
C ALA A 61 -8.45 -10.94 17.39
N TYR A 62 -8.00 -10.36 16.27
CA TYR A 62 -6.75 -9.61 16.19
C TYR A 62 -6.83 -8.20 16.79
N GLU A 63 -8.02 -7.67 17.04
CA GLU A 63 -8.19 -6.41 17.78
C GLU A 63 -7.84 -6.55 19.27
N GLN A 64 -7.90 -7.76 19.81
CA GLN A 64 -7.60 -8.05 21.22
C GLN A 64 -6.11 -8.38 21.39
N GLU A 65 -5.36 -7.52 22.05
CA GLU A 65 -3.92 -7.72 22.29
C GLU A 65 -3.63 -9.02 23.07
N ASP A 66 -4.47 -9.38 24.02
CA ASP A 66 -4.34 -10.60 24.81
C ASP A 66 -4.43 -11.90 24.00
N PHE A 67 -5.04 -11.85 22.81
CA PHE A 67 -5.24 -13.01 21.95
C PHE A 67 -4.06 -13.29 21.01
N ILE A 68 -3.19 -12.31 20.80
CA ILE A 68 -2.10 -12.37 19.79
C ILE A 68 -1.18 -13.57 20.01
N SER A 69 -0.82 -13.86 21.28
CA SER A 69 0.04 -15.01 21.60
C SER A 69 -0.60 -16.35 21.16
N SER A 70 -1.91 -16.49 21.34
CA SER A 70 -2.67 -17.68 20.92
C SER A 70 -2.82 -17.76 19.39
N LEU A 71 -2.89 -16.61 18.72
CA LEU A 71 -3.04 -16.51 17.26
C LEU A 71 -1.71 -16.68 16.50
N GLN A 72 -0.56 -16.58 17.15
CA GLN A 72 0.75 -16.59 16.50
C GLN A 72 0.99 -17.84 15.64
N SER A 73 0.66 -19.03 16.17
CA SER A 73 0.80 -20.28 15.42
C SER A 73 -0.14 -20.36 14.21
N PHE A 74 -1.37 -19.85 14.35
CA PHE A 74 -2.33 -19.74 13.26
C PHE A 74 -1.82 -18.76 12.19
N THR A 75 -1.36 -17.58 12.60
CA THR A 75 -0.79 -16.55 11.72
C THR A 75 0.36 -17.14 10.89
N SER A 76 1.34 -17.75 11.52
CA SER A 76 2.49 -18.36 10.83
C SER A 76 2.07 -19.37 9.77
N ARG A 77 1.01 -20.13 10.03
CA ARG A 77 0.51 -21.15 9.10
C ARG A 77 -0.32 -20.60 7.96
N PHE A 78 -1.14 -19.59 8.22
CA PHE A 78 -2.16 -19.13 7.26
C PHE A 78 -1.87 -17.75 6.66
N LYS A 79 -0.86 -17.00 7.13
CA LYS A 79 -0.57 -15.63 6.65
C LYS A 79 -0.39 -15.57 5.13
N THR A 80 0.27 -16.56 4.52
CA THR A 80 0.44 -16.61 3.06
C THR A 80 -0.91 -16.70 2.34
N ARG A 81 -1.84 -17.52 2.86
CA ARG A 81 -3.18 -17.63 2.29
C ARG A 81 -3.98 -16.35 2.50
N ILE A 82 -3.86 -15.71 3.66
CA ILE A 82 -4.52 -14.44 3.95
C ILE A 82 -4.00 -13.34 3.00
N ILE A 83 -2.69 -13.25 2.77
CA ILE A 83 -2.11 -12.31 1.79
C ILE A 83 -2.63 -12.61 0.38
N GLN A 84 -2.69 -13.89 -0.02
CA GLN A 84 -3.25 -14.28 -1.31
C GLN A 84 -4.71 -13.84 -1.45
N MET A 85 -5.53 -13.96 -0.42
CA MET A 85 -6.92 -13.49 -0.45
C MET A 85 -7.00 -11.97 -0.63
N ALA A 86 -6.11 -11.19 -0.01
CA ALA A 86 -6.06 -9.74 -0.20
C ALA A 86 -5.75 -9.36 -1.66
N THR A 87 -4.88 -10.13 -2.34
CA THR A 87 -4.43 -9.82 -3.69
C THR A 87 -5.32 -10.38 -4.79
N SER A 88 -5.95 -11.54 -4.57
CA SER A 88 -6.58 -12.32 -5.66
C SER A 88 -7.96 -12.90 -5.35
N ASP A 89 -8.61 -12.55 -4.22
CA ASP A 89 -10.01 -12.97 -4.03
C ASP A 89 -10.92 -12.30 -5.06
N VAL A 90 -11.89 -13.04 -5.56
CA VAL A 90 -12.86 -12.59 -6.56
C VAL A 90 -13.75 -11.48 -6.00
N ASP A 91 -14.06 -11.53 -4.70
CA ASP A 91 -14.94 -10.56 -4.06
C ASP A 91 -14.15 -9.44 -3.37
N VAL A 92 -14.44 -8.22 -3.77
CA VAL A 92 -13.77 -7.01 -3.24
C VAL A 92 -14.05 -6.82 -1.74
N SER A 93 -15.23 -7.18 -1.25
CA SER A 93 -15.55 -7.03 0.17
C SER A 93 -14.70 -7.98 1.03
N VAL A 94 -14.44 -9.20 0.53
CA VAL A 94 -13.50 -10.14 1.17
C VAL A 94 -12.09 -9.55 1.17
N ARG A 95 -11.61 -9.04 0.02
CA ARG A 95 -10.28 -8.41 -0.09
C ARG A 95 -10.11 -7.26 0.92
N VAL A 96 -11.09 -6.35 0.98
CA VAL A 96 -11.05 -5.20 1.91
C VAL A 96 -11.00 -5.65 3.37
N SER A 97 -11.86 -6.60 3.77
CA SER A 97 -11.84 -7.12 5.15
C SER A 97 -10.54 -7.86 5.48
N VAL A 98 -9.99 -8.62 4.54
CA VAL A 98 -8.68 -9.29 4.70
C VAL A 98 -7.56 -8.27 4.90
N ILE A 99 -7.59 -7.15 4.18
CA ILE A 99 -6.61 -6.05 4.37
C ILE A 99 -6.70 -5.47 5.78
N GLN A 100 -7.90 -5.35 6.37
CA GLN A 100 -8.05 -4.92 7.76
C GLN A 100 -7.39 -5.89 8.74
N VAL A 101 -7.63 -7.21 8.55
CA VAL A 101 -6.97 -8.25 9.36
C VAL A 101 -5.45 -8.20 9.22
N LEU A 102 -4.95 -8.08 7.99
CA LEU A 102 -3.50 -7.96 7.73
C LEU A 102 -2.90 -6.71 8.41
N ARG A 103 -3.63 -5.60 8.43
CA ARG A 103 -3.22 -4.38 9.14
C ARG A 103 -3.08 -4.61 10.63
N SER A 104 -3.98 -5.38 11.24
CA SER A 104 -3.86 -5.77 12.65
C SER A 104 -2.67 -6.71 12.86
N ILE A 105 -2.44 -7.68 11.97
CA ILE A 105 -1.27 -8.58 12.00
C ILE A 105 0.04 -7.78 11.89
N ASP A 106 0.10 -6.78 11.00
CA ASP A 106 1.27 -5.90 10.82
C ASP A 106 1.57 -5.06 12.06
N ARG A 107 0.54 -4.49 12.69
CA ARG A 107 0.66 -3.73 13.94
C ARG A 107 1.34 -4.53 15.06
N HIS A 108 1.19 -5.84 15.05
CA HIS A 108 1.84 -6.74 16.00
C HIS A 108 3.21 -7.27 15.51
N GLY A 109 3.74 -6.75 14.41
CA GLY A 109 5.05 -7.13 13.87
C GLY A 109 5.13 -8.57 13.35
N LEU A 110 4.00 -9.14 12.91
CA LEU A 110 3.92 -10.53 12.43
C LEU A 110 4.03 -10.65 10.91
N LEU A 111 4.12 -9.53 10.17
CA LEU A 111 4.42 -9.50 8.74
C LEU A 111 5.90 -9.24 8.49
N GLU A 112 6.42 -9.84 7.46
CA GLU A 112 7.78 -9.63 6.95
C GLU A 112 7.78 -8.49 5.91
N ASP A 113 8.91 -7.82 5.71
CA ASP A 113 9.00 -6.64 4.83
C ASP A 113 8.63 -6.96 3.38
N ASP A 114 9.01 -8.14 2.87
CA ASP A 114 8.62 -8.58 1.53
C ASP A 114 7.10 -8.81 1.41
N GLN A 115 6.44 -9.18 2.49
CA GLN A 115 4.99 -9.35 2.55
C GLN A 115 4.28 -8.00 2.62
N ARG A 116 4.82 -7.05 3.40
CA ARG A 116 4.36 -5.65 3.43
C ARG A 116 4.51 -5.01 2.04
N GLY A 117 5.66 -5.19 1.39
CA GLY A 117 5.92 -4.70 0.03
C GLY A 117 4.91 -5.21 -1.00
N LYS A 118 4.55 -6.50 -0.95
CA LYS A 118 3.52 -7.07 -1.83
C LYS A 118 2.14 -6.45 -1.62
N LEU A 119 1.78 -6.13 -0.37
CA LEU A 119 0.52 -5.46 -0.06
C LEU A 119 0.52 -4.00 -0.56
N CYS A 120 1.67 -3.31 -0.50
CA CYS A 120 1.79 -1.95 -1.01
C CYS A 120 1.51 -1.85 -2.52
N LEU A 121 1.76 -2.92 -3.31
CA LEU A 121 1.43 -2.93 -4.74
C LEU A 121 -0.08 -2.74 -5.01
N LEU A 122 -0.93 -3.08 -4.06
CA LEU A 122 -2.38 -2.87 -4.16
C LEU A 122 -2.81 -1.39 -4.17
N ILE A 123 -1.85 -0.46 -3.97
CA ILE A 123 -2.08 0.99 -4.16
C ILE A 123 -2.47 1.32 -5.61
N TYR A 124 -2.14 0.43 -6.55
CA TYR A 124 -2.46 0.54 -7.97
C TYR A 124 -3.70 -0.27 -8.38
N ASP A 125 -4.41 -0.86 -7.42
CA ASP A 125 -5.63 -1.62 -7.69
C ASP A 125 -6.72 -0.74 -8.33
N GLU A 126 -7.56 -1.32 -9.17
CA GLU A 126 -8.64 -0.59 -9.84
C GLU A 126 -9.72 -0.12 -8.85
N ASP A 127 -10.00 -0.91 -7.81
CA ASP A 127 -11.02 -0.59 -6.81
C ASP A 127 -10.49 0.41 -5.75
N PRO A 128 -11.13 1.59 -5.62
CA PRO A 128 -10.68 2.62 -4.68
C PRO A 128 -10.78 2.18 -3.21
N ARG A 129 -11.64 1.21 -2.87
CA ARG A 129 -11.77 0.70 -1.49
C ARG A 129 -10.53 -0.11 -1.10
N ILE A 130 -9.97 -0.87 -2.04
CA ILE A 130 -8.74 -1.62 -1.84
C ILE A 130 -7.58 -0.65 -1.69
N ARG A 131 -7.42 0.32 -2.61
CA ARG A 131 -6.39 1.35 -2.52
C ARG A 131 -6.42 2.09 -1.18
N LYS A 132 -7.60 2.50 -0.72
CA LYS A 132 -7.79 3.13 0.58
C LYS A 132 -7.44 2.19 1.74
N GLY A 133 -7.80 0.91 1.63
CA GLY A 133 -7.48 -0.10 2.64
C GLY A 133 -5.99 -0.27 2.88
N VAL A 134 -5.19 -0.26 1.80
CA VAL A 134 -3.73 -0.46 1.88
C VAL A 134 -2.94 0.80 2.17
N SER A 135 -3.55 1.99 2.12
CA SER A 135 -2.85 3.25 2.35
C SER A 135 -2.10 3.29 3.69
N GLY A 136 -2.61 2.61 4.71
CA GLY A 136 -1.95 2.47 6.01
C GLY A 136 -0.64 1.67 5.96
N PHE A 137 -0.55 0.62 5.13
CA PHE A 137 0.70 -0.13 4.89
C PHE A 137 1.71 0.74 4.18
N VAL A 138 1.26 1.45 3.12
CA VAL A 138 2.11 2.37 2.35
C VAL A 138 2.70 3.44 3.27
N LYS A 139 1.87 4.02 4.16
CA LYS A 139 2.33 5.00 5.15
C LYS A 139 3.40 4.41 6.07
N GLY A 140 3.18 3.21 6.61
CA GLY A 140 4.15 2.55 7.49
C GLY A 140 5.49 2.30 6.80
N VAL A 141 5.49 1.75 5.59
CA VAL A 141 6.71 1.52 4.80
C VAL A 141 7.41 2.84 4.45
N TRP A 142 6.66 3.88 4.12
CA TRP A 142 7.20 5.20 3.84
C TRP A 142 7.81 5.85 5.10
N GLU A 143 7.17 5.76 6.25
CA GLU A 143 7.70 6.28 7.53
C GLU A 143 8.99 5.54 7.94
N ASP A 144 9.06 4.24 7.73
CA ASP A 144 10.25 3.41 7.99
C ASP A 144 11.41 3.87 7.08
N ASP A 145 11.19 4.03 5.76
CA ASP A 145 12.20 4.49 4.80
C ASP A 145 12.69 5.93 5.11
N VAL A 146 11.78 6.84 5.45
CA VAL A 146 12.13 8.21 5.88
C VAL A 146 12.99 8.16 7.14
N SER A 147 12.62 7.34 8.12
CA SER A 147 13.37 7.19 9.37
C SER A 147 14.78 6.66 9.12
N GLU A 148 14.94 5.69 8.22
CA GLU A 148 16.24 5.13 7.84
C GLU A 148 17.11 6.18 7.14
N ARG A 149 16.57 6.93 6.17
CA ARG A 149 17.30 7.98 5.43
C ARG A 149 17.74 9.14 6.31
N THR A 150 16.94 9.47 7.33
CA THR A 150 17.21 10.59 8.24
C THR A 150 17.97 10.18 9.50
N ALA A 151 18.21 8.89 9.70
CA ALA A 151 18.86 8.35 10.88
C ALA A 151 20.26 8.97 11.09
N GLY A 152 20.50 9.50 12.30
CA GLY A 152 21.78 10.10 12.70
C GLY A 152 22.07 11.47 12.10
N LYS A 153 21.19 12.06 11.30
CA LYS A 153 21.35 13.39 10.70
C LYS A 153 20.53 14.43 11.46
N LYS A 154 21.11 15.62 11.66
CA LYS A 154 20.37 16.78 12.15
C LYS A 154 19.91 17.57 10.93
N LEU A 155 18.70 17.30 10.49
CA LEU A 155 18.10 17.96 9.34
C LEU A 155 17.23 19.13 9.80
N SER A 156 17.23 20.20 9.00
CA SER A 156 16.24 21.27 9.11
C SER A 156 14.86 20.78 8.67
N ASP A 157 13.80 21.50 9.00
CA ASP A 157 12.43 21.15 8.59
C ASP A 157 12.28 21.09 7.05
N TRP A 158 13.02 21.94 6.34
CA TRP A 158 13.05 21.92 4.88
C TRP A 158 13.73 20.66 4.35
N GLU A 159 14.93 20.31 4.84
CA GLU A 159 15.66 19.10 4.43
C GLU A 159 14.87 17.83 4.75
N LYS A 160 14.16 17.79 5.88
CA LYS A 160 13.29 16.69 6.24
C LYS A 160 12.18 16.52 5.22
N ARG A 161 11.48 17.60 4.84
CA ARG A 161 10.44 17.53 3.78
C ARG A 161 10.99 17.02 2.46
N GLN A 162 12.19 17.48 2.05
CA GLN A 162 12.81 16.98 0.81
C GLN A 162 13.10 15.48 0.88
N SER A 163 13.60 14.99 2.04
CA SER A 163 13.81 13.56 2.26
C SER A 163 12.52 12.76 2.25
N GLU A 164 11.42 13.30 2.76
CA GLU A 164 10.09 12.70 2.75
C GLU A 164 9.54 12.52 1.32
N VAL A 165 9.69 13.56 0.49
CA VAL A 165 9.28 13.49 -0.94
C VAL A 165 10.16 12.50 -1.70
N LYS A 166 11.49 12.55 -1.48
CA LYS A 166 12.43 11.61 -2.11
C LYS A 166 12.11 10.16 -1.78
N SER A 167 11.82 9.87 -0.50
CA SER A 167 11.41 8.55 -0.03
C SER A 167 10.17 8.06 -0.78
N LEU A 168 9.14 8.90 -0.86
CA LEU A 168 7.91 8.55 -1.57
C LEU A 168 8.17 8.28 -3.07
N ALA A 169 8.95 9.13 -3.74
CA ALA A 169 9.29 8.94 -5.15
C ALA A 169 10.05 7.63 -5.39
N SER A 170 11.05 7.31 -4.54
CA SER A 170 11.81 6.07 -4.60
C SER A 170 10.92 4.84 -4.48
N LEU A 171 10.02 4.82 -3.48
CA LEU A 171 9.10 3.72 -3.24
C LEU A 171 8.12 3.52 -4.42
N LEU A 172 7.57 4.60 -4.98
CA LEU A 172 6.68 4.51 -6.13
C LEU A 172 7.39 3.97 -7.37
N VAL A 173 8.66 4.34 -7.58
CA VAL A 173 9.52 3.78 -8.65
C VAL A 173 9.73 2.28 -8.42
N GLU A 174 10.07 1.87 -7.20
CA GLU A 174 10.31 0.47 -6.85
C GLU A 174 9.06 -0.38 -7.06
N TRP A 175 7.92 0.06 -6.52
CA TRP A 175 6.65 -0.65 -6.68
C TRP A 175 6.17 -0.69 -8.12
N GLY A 176 6.37 0.38 -8.90
CA GLY A 176 6.10 0.38 -10.33
C GLY A 176 6.89 -0.70 -11.07
N LYS A 177 8.20 -0.77 -10.82
CA LYS A 177 9.07 -1.82 -11.38
C LYS A 177 8.69 -3.23 -10.92
N ALA A 178 8.29 -3.39 -9.66
CA ALA A 178 7.85 -4.68 -9.13
C ALA A 178 6.57 -5.15 -9.82
N LEU A 179 5.62 -4.25 -10.05
CA LEU A 179 4.37 -4.55 -10.75
C LEU A 179 4.63 -4.93 -12.20
N ASP A 180 5.52 -4.22 -12.91
CA ASP A 180 5.89 -4.55 -14.29
C ASP A 180 6.52 -5.95 -14.40
N LYS A 181 7.35 -6.34 -13.43
CA LYS A 181 7.93 -7.69 -13.38
C LYS A 181 6.87 -8.79 -13.17
N LEU A 182 5.81 -8.50 -12.40
CA LEU A 182 4.72 -9.47 -12.19
C LEU A 182 3.91 -9.62 -13.49
N THR A 183 3.57 -8.54 -14.17
CA THR A 183 2.82 -8.56 -15.43
C THR A 183 3.57 -9.32 -16.53
N ILE A 184 4.89 -9.13 -16.66
CA ILE A 184 5.71 -9.86 -17.63
C ILE A 184 5.74 -11.37 -17.35
N ARG A 185 5.71 -11.79 -16.08
CA ARG A 185 5.70 -13.21 -15.71
C ARG A 185 4.38 -13.90 -16.03
N GLU A 186 3.27 -13.20 -15.88
CA GLU A 186 1.95 -13.73 -16.23
C GLU A 186 1.81 -13.91 -17.75
N ASP A 187 2.26 -12.94 -18.56
CA ASP A 187 2.26 -13.04 -20.02
C ASP A 187 3.18 -14.17 -20.56
N SER A 188 4.21 -14.56 -19.84
CA SER A 188 5.14 -15.62 -20.26
C SER A 188 4.70 -17.04 -19.89
N SER A 189 3.61 -17.19 -19.13
CA SER A 189 3.06 -18.50 -18.73
C SER A 189 1.87 -18.95 -19.58
N GLU A 190 1.39 -18.12 -20.51
CA GLU A 190 0.33 -18.46 -21.46
C GLU A 190 0.90 -18.55 -22.88
N ASP A 191 1.05 -19.77 -23.39
CA ASP A 191 1.15 -20.22 -24.78
C ASP A 191 2.43 -19.99 -25.58
N GLU A 192 3.13 -21.09 -25.81
CA GLU A 192 3.89 -21.37 -27.01
C GLU A 192 2.95 -21.44 -28.25
N GLU A 193 2.52 -20.31 -28.81
CA GLU A 193 2.19 -20.24 -30.25
C GLU A 193 2.02 -18.79 -30.74
N SER A 194 2.88 -18.49 -31.74
CA SER A 194 2.86 -17.38 -32.71
C SER A 194 3.67 -16.13 -32.38
N PRO A 195 4.80 -15.94 -33.12
CA PRO A 195 5.55 -14.69 -33.12
C PRO A 195 4.95 -13.75 -34.16
N SER A 196 4.05 -12.88 -33.78
CA SER A 196 3.77 -11.71 -34.63
C SER A 196 3.48 -10.48 -33.78
N ASN A 197 4.51 -9.63 -33.74
CA ASN A 197 4.35 -8.17 -33.69
C ASN A 197 3.86 -7.58 -32.35
N ARG A 198 4.63 -7.78 -31.25
CA ARG A 198 4.54 -6.87 -30.12
C ARG A 198 5.87 -6.15 -29.92
N MET A 199 5.98 -4.99 -30.56
CA MET A 199 6.91 -3.95 -30.12
C MET A 199 6.50 -3.55 -28.70
N GLY A 200 7.20 -4.14 -27.71
CA GLY A 200 7.17 -3.68 -26.32
C GLY A 200 7.89 -2.35 -26.22
N GLY A 201 7.21 -1.29 -26.52
CA GLY A 201 7.64 0.08 -26.27
C GLY A 201 6.81 0.64 -25.14
N VAL A 202 7.46 1.19 -24.14
CA VAL A 202 7.08 2.28 -23.26
C VAL A 202 5.94 3.13 -23.86
N ALA A 203 4.74 2.62 -23.91
CA ALA A 203 3.54 3.33 -24.28
C ALA A 203 2.34 2.40 -24.03
N SER A 204 1.97 2.14 -22.80
CA SER A 204 0.56 2.11 -22.49
C SER A 204 0.10 3.56 -22.56
N VAL A 205 0.20 4.10 -23.77
CA VAL A 205 -0.30 5.40 -24.12
C VAL A 205 -1.81 5.28 -24.10
N MET A 206 -2.36 5.83 -23.02
CA MET A 206 -3.59 6.58 -23.00
C MET A 206 -4.78 5.88 -23.67
N ASP A 207 -5.33 4.94 -22.93
CA ASP A 207 -6.78 4.95 -22.83
C ASP A 207 -7.11 6.20 -21.99
N PRO A 208 -7.73 7.26 -22.55
CA PRO A 208 -7.98 8.51 -21.84
C PRO A 208 -8.90 8.34 -20.61
N GLU A 209 -9.47 7.16 -20.43
CA GLU A 209 -10.29 6.79 -19.26
C GLU A 209 -9.49 6.06 -18.18
N LYS A 210 -8.29 5.51 -18.45
CA LYS A 210 -7.46 4.88 -17.43
C LYS A 210 -6.56 5.92 -16.76
N LYS A 211 -6.81 6.17 -15.49
CA LYS A 211 -5.92 6.97 -14.64
C LYS A 211 -4.53 6.33 -14.60
N GLY A 212 -3.49 7.12 -14.78
CA GLY A 212 -2.12 6.65 -14.60
C GLY A 212 -1.86 6.13 -13.18
N ARG A 213 -0.89 5.23 -13.02
CA ARG A 213 -0.54 4.62 -11.70
C ARG A 213 -0.30 5.67 -10.62
N THR A 214 0.46 6.71 -10.94
CA THR A 214 0.75 7.81 -10.01
C THR A 214 -0.51 8.55 -9.59
N ALA A 215 -1.48 8.75 -10.51
CA ALA A 215 -2.75 9.37 -10.16
C ALA A 215 -3.60 8.52 -9.20
N LEU A 216 -3.55 7.18 -9.35
CA LEU A 216 -4.20 6.26 -8.40
C LEU A 216 -3.56 6.33 -7.02
N ALA A 217 -2.22 6.39 -6.96
CA ALA A 217 -1.48 6.55 -5.72
C ALA A 217 -1.79 7.89 -5.03
N VAL A 218 -1.79 9.00 -5.77
CA VAL A 218 -2.19 10.32 -5.23
C VAL A 218 -3.60 10.28 -4.65
N GLU A 219 -4.57 9.68 -5.35
CA GLU A 219 -5.94 9.57 -4.87
C GLU A 219 -6.06 8.79 -3.55
N ALA A 220 -5.29 7.71 -3.41
CA ALA A 220 -5.35 6.83 -2.26
C ALA A 220 -4.59 7.38 -1.04
N LEU A 221 -3.50 8.10 -1.27
CA LEU A 221 -2.57 8.57 -0.24
C LEU A 221 -2.83 10.01 0.19
N TRP A 222 -3.74 10.73 -0.48
CA TRP A 222 -4.03 12.14 -0.26
C TRP A 222 -4.26 12.52 1.20
N ASP A 223 -5.06 11.74 1.91
CA ASP A 223 -5.42 11.98 3.31
C ASP A 223 -4.43 11.34 4.31
N VAL A 224 -3.37 10.70 3.84
CA VAL A 224 -2.54 9.81 4.66
C VAL A 224 -1.08 10.23 4.68
N ILE A 225 -0.56 10.78 3.58
CA ILE A 225 0.84 11.19 3.40
C ILE A 225 0.91 12.68 3.09
N ASP A 226 1.36 13.47 4.07
CA ASP A 226 1.40 14.93 4.00
C ASP A 226 2.16 15.51 2.78
N PRO A 227 3.33 15.00 2.38
CA PRO A 227 4.05 15.48 1.20
C PRO A 227 3.24 15.48 -0.12
N ILE A 228 2.20 14.67 -0.24
CA ILE A 228 1.35 14.67 -1.43
C ILE A 228 0.47 15.93 -1.48
N ASN A 229 0.09 16.47 -0.33
CA ASN A 229 -0.70 17.70 -0.22
C ASN A 229 0.16 18.97 -0.31
N ASP A 230 1.46 18.86 -0.06
CA ASP A 230 2.41 19.96 -0.10
C ASP A 230 2.97 20.13 -1.52
N TRP A 231 2.16 20.71 -2.42
CA TRP A 231 2.59 20.98 -3.80
C TRP A 231 3.76 21.97 -3.87
N GLU A 232 3.91 22.87 -2.87
CA GLU A 232 5.04 23.81 -2.79
C GLU A 232 6.34 23.04 -2.51
N GLY A 233 6.34 22.11 -1.56
CA GLY A 233 7.48 21.26 -1.26
C GLY A 233 7.88 20.36 -2.43
N LEU A 234 6.90 19.83 -3.17
CA LEU A 234 7.15 19.07 -4.41
C LEU A 234 7.81 19.95 -5.48
N LEU A 235 7.35 21.17 -5.66
CA LEU A 235 7.93 22.12 -6.60
C LEU A 235 9.34 22.54 -6.19
N ASP A 236 9.56 22.83 -4.91
CA ASP A 236 10.88 23.20 -4.38
C ASP A 236 11.92 22.11 -4.67
N LEU A 237 11.57 20.84 -4.49
CA LEU A 237 12.46 19.73 -4.80
C LEU A 237 12.76 19.64 -6.31
N LEU A 238 11.73 19.77 -7.15
CA LEU A 238 11.88 19.70 -8.62
C LEU A 238 12.70 20.84 -9.21
N LEU A 239 12.79 21.99 -8.54
CA LEU A 239 13.58 23.13 -8.99
C LEU A 239 15.07 23.03 -8.64
N LEU A 240 15.48 22.03 -7.87
CA LEU A 240 16.87 21.79 -7.56
C LEU A 240 17.62 21.17 -8.76
N ASP A 241 18.91 21.46 -8.88
CA ASP A 241 19.76 20.86 -9.90
C ASP A 241 20.26 19.46 -9.44
N HIS A 242 19.54 18.44 -9.83
CA HIS A 242 19.85 17.05 -9.47
C HIS A 242 20.98 16.44 -10.32
N SER A 243 21.42 17.10 -11.40
CA SER A 243 22.50 16.62 -12.28
C SER A 243 23.90 16.89 -11.70
N ALA A 244 24.02 17.87 -10.82
CA ALA A 244 25.30 18.25 -10.21
C ALA A 244 25.73 17.24 -9.13
N GLY A 245 26.51 16.24 -9.50
CA GLY A 245 27.06 15.24 -8.59
C GLY A 245 27.11 13.82 -9.12
N ALA A 246 26.62 13.57 -10.33
CA ALA A 246 26.71 12.27 -10.97
C ALA A 246 28.15 11.91 -11.41
N GLU A 247 29.04 12.89 -11.47
CA GLU A 247 30.43 12.70 -11.98
C GLU A 247 31.47 12.45 -10.86
N GLU A 248 31.09 12.52 -9.56
CA GLU A 248 32.05 12.45 -8.43
C GLU A 248 32.13 11.08 -7.73
N GLU A 249 31.35 10.07 -8.12
CA GLU A 249 31.37 8.76 -7.45
C GLU A 249 32.53 7.84 -7.93
N GLU A 250 33.36 8.22 -8.91
CA GLU A 250 34.49 7.41 -9.39
C GLU A 250 35.88 7.75 -8.79
N GLU A 251 36.08 8.84 -8.04
CA GLU A 251 37.42 9.11 -7.44
C GLU A 251 37.34 9.66 -5.99
N GLN A 252 37.78 8.82 -5.10
CA GLN A 252 38.41 8.92 -3.77
C GLN A 252 38.48 10.28 -3.02
N ALA A 253 37.93 10.21 -1.77
CA ALA A 253 38.45 10.81 -0.51
C ALA A 253 38.22 12.31 -0.21
N PRO A 254 38.09 12.65 1.10
CA PRO A 254 37.42 13.85 1.57
C PRO A 254 38.38 15.06 1.59
N SER A 255 38.08 16.08 0.83
CA SER A 255 38.65 17.40 1.08
C SER A 255 37.59 18.46 0.83
N SER A 256 37.21 19.11 1.93
CA SER A 256 36.46 20.34 1.97
C SER A 256 37.07 21.41 1.08
N THR A 257 36.47 21.68 -0.08
CA THR A 257 36.72 22.91 -0.81
C THR A 257 35.46 23.31 -1.58
N SER A 258 34.93 24.46 -1.19
CA SER A 258 33.87 25.18 -1.88
C SER A 258 34.25 25.40 -3.35
N SER A 259 33.45 24.83 -4.26
CA SER A 259 33.55 25.07 -5.70
C SER A 259 33.27 26.52 -6.02
N PRO A 260 34.04 27.20 -6.93
CA PRO A 260 33.91 28.61 -7.20
C PRO A 260 32.72 29.03 -8.07
N ASN A 261 31.86 28.12 -8.45
CA ASN A 261 30.64 28.41 -9.21
C ASN A 261 29.41 28.07 -8.36
N GLY A 262 28.92 28.98 -7.58
CA GLY A 262 27.70 29.03 -6.76
C GLY A 262 26.52 28.06 -7.02
N ARG A 263 26.78 26.82 -7.52
CA ARG A 263 25.83 25.73 -7.61
C ARG A 263 25.86 24.97 -6.30
N THR A 264 24.81 25.06 -5.53
CA THR A 264 24.61 24.23 -4.35
C THR A 264 24.43 22.78 -4.81
N VAL A 265 25.44 21.95 -4.54
CA VAL A 265 25.34 20.50 -4.77
C VAL A 265 24.21 19.95 -3.91
N VAL A 266 23.24 19.31 -4.50
CA VAL A 266 22.11 18.68 -3.80
C VAL A 266 22.64 17.48 -3.00
N ASP A 267 22.32 17.43 -1.69
CA ASP A 267 22.71 16.31 -0.85
C ASP A 267 22.13 14.99 -1.37
N ALA A 268 22.91 13.92 -1.28
CA ALA A 268 22.51 12.58 -1.72
C ALA A 268 21.21 12.09 -1.04
N ALA A 269 20.89 12.60 0.15
CA ALA A 269 19.70 12.21 0.91
C ALA A 269 18.38 12.54 0.19
N TRP A 270 18.34 13.63 -0.61
CA TRP A 270 17.15 14.04 -1.37
C TRP A 270 17.42 14.29 -2.85
N ARG A 271 18.57 13.87 -3.37
CA ARG A 271 18.84 13.90 -4.81
C ARG A 271 17.91 12.91 -5.53
N LEU A 272 17.23 13.40 -6.56
CA LEU A 272 16.38 12.57 -7.42
C LEU A 272 17.20 12.00 -8.60
N SER A 273 16.93 10.75 -8.96
CA SER A 273 17.30 10.21 -10.25
C SER A 273 16.30 10.68 -11.34
N GLU A 274 16.65 10.57 -12.60
CA GLU A 274 15.78 10.97 -13.73
C GLU A 274 14.38 10.33 -13.66
N VAL A 275 14.31 9.05 -13.26
CA VAL A 275 13.03 8.34 -13.11
C VAL A 275 12.22 8.87 -11.92
N GLU A 276 12.89 9.20 -10.83
CA GLU A 276 12.24 9.78 -9.65
C GLU A 276 11.77 11.21 -9.89
N GLU A 277 12.51 12.00 -10.67
CA GLU A 277 12.08 13.32 -11.12
C GLU A 277 10.79 13.24 -11.94
N ALA A 278 10.72 12.28 -12.88
CA ALA A 278 9.52 12.06 -13.68
C ALA A 278 8.30 11.70 -12.79
N ILE A 279 8.47 10.80 -11.84
CA ILE A 279 7.40 10.42 -10.89
C ILE A 279 7.03 11.60 -9.98
N THR A 280 8.01 12.39 -9.51
CA THR A 280 7.75 13.57 -8.68
C THR A 280 6.97 14.63 -9.45
N LEU A 281 7.25 14.81 -10.74
CA LEU A 281 6.47 15.69 -11.62
C LEU A 281 5.03 15.19 -11.82
N GLU A 282 4.83 13.89 -11.94
CA GLU A 282 3.49 13.31 -11.98
C GLU A 282 2.75 13.48 -10.66
N LEU A 283 3.43 13.29 -9.52
CA LEU A 283 2.88 13.57 -8.18
C LEU A 283 2.45 15.02 -8.06
N PHE A 284 3.30 15.97 -8.46
CA PHE A 284 3.00 17.40 -8.45
C PHE A 284 1.77 17.74 -9.29
N THR A 285 1.69 17.24 -10.52
CA THR A 285 0.53 17.47 -11.39
C THR A 285 -0.74 16.83 -10.84
N GLY A 286 -0.64 15.63 -10.25
CA GLY A 286 -1.73 14.92 -9.58
C GLY A 286 -2.23 15.67 -8.35
N SER A 287 -1.31 16.16 -7.52
CA SER A 287 -1.59 16.98 -6.34
C SER A 287 -2.36 18.26 -6.69
N ILE A 288 -1.90 19.03 -7.67
CA ILE A 288 -2.62 20.22 -8.11
C ILE A 288 -4.02 19.89 -8.62
N ARG A 289 -4.18 18.85 -9.44
CA ARG A 289 -5.51 18.45 -9.94
C ARG A 289 -6.46 18.12 -8.79
N LYS A 290 -5.98 17.39 -7.80
CA LYS A 290 -6.75 16.99 -6.64
C LYS A 290 -7.16 18.22 -5.82
N ALA A 291 -6.20 19.10 -5.48
CA ALA A 291 -6.46 20.33 -4.74
C ALA A 291 -7.47 21.26 -5.42
N VAL A 292 -7.34 21.45 -6.75
CA VAL A 292 -8.29 22.24 -7.55
C VAL A 292 -9.67 21.60 -7.57
N GLY A 293 -9.72 20.25 -7.69
CA GLY A 293 -10.99 19.51 -7.66
C GLY A 293 -11.72 19.66 -6.33
N GLU A 294 -11.02 19.58 -5.21
CA GLU A 294 -11.59 19.79 -3.87
C GLU A 294 -12.06 21.23 -3.65
N ALA A 295 -11.26 22.22 -4.06
CA ALA A 295 -11.65 23.63 -4.00
C ALA A 295 -12.90 23.94 -4.85
N ALA A 296 -13.07 23.29 -5.99
CA ALA A 296 -14.25 23.42 -6.83
C ALA A 296 -15.48 22.73 -6.23
N ALA A 297 -15.29 21.60 -5.56
CA ALA A 297 -16.35 20.88 -4.85
C ALA A 297 -16.84 21.67 -3.61
N ALA A 298 -15.92 22.25 -2.85
CA ALA A 298 -16.23 23.08 -1.69
C ALA A 298 -17.09 24.32 -2.05
N LYS A 299 -16.87 24.91 -3.23
CA LYS A 299 -17.67 26.04 -3.74
C LYS A 299 -19.08 25.65 -4.22
N LYS A 300 -19.34 24.37 -4.45
CA LYS A 300 -20.65 23.85 -4.91
C LYS A 300 -21.60 23.45 -3.78
N VAL A 301 -21.17 23.42 -2.52
CA VAL A 301 -22.04 23.15 -1.39
C VAL A 301 -22.87 24.43 -1.14
N PRO A 302 -24.20 24.46 -1.42
CA PRO A 302 -25.03 25.58 -1.10
C PRO A 302 -25.10 25.69 0.42
N CYS A 303 -24.76 26.87 0.98
CA CYS A 303 -25.18 27.21 2.33
C CYS A 303 -26.73 27.05 2.39
N LEU A 304 -27.18 26.01 3.08
CA LEU A 304 -28.59 25.97 3.52
C LEU A 304 -28.76 27.17 4.44
N PRO A 305 -29.71 28.08 4.16
CA PRO A 305 -30.02 29.15 5.08
C PRO A 305 -30.51 28.53 6.37
N ASP A 306 -29.99 29.00 7.50
CA ASP A 306 -30.47 28.67 8.84
C ASP A 306 -32.00 28.80 8.86
N ALA A 307 -32.69 27.67 8.99
CA ALA A 307 -34.10 27.65 9.24
C ALA A 307 -34.29 28.16 10.68
N VAL A 308 -34.64 29.42 10.78
CA VAL A 308 -35.25 30.03 11.96
C VAL A 308 -36.58 29.32 12.19
N TYR A 309 -36.66 28.54 13.25
CA TYR A 309 -37.87 28.36 14.06
C TYR A 309 -37.47 27.99 15.49
#